data_e46269c064b9959aa2dc4d6537ce4e8f
#
_entry.id   e46269c064b9959aa2dc4d6537ce4e8f
#
_cell.length_a   1.000
_cell.length_b   1.000
_cell.length_c   1.000
_cell.angle_alpha   90.00
_cell.angle_beta   90.00
_cell.angle_gamma   90.00
#
_symmetry.space_group_name_H-M   'P 1'
#
loop_
_entity.id
_entity.type
_entity.pdbx_description
1 polymer ?
#
loop_
_entity_poly.entity_id
_entity_poly.type
_entity_poly.pdbx_seq_one_letter_code
_entity_poly.pdbx_strand_id
1 'polypeptide(L)'
;MDISALYKCFTECGKVTTDSRNCPEGSMFIALKGETFNGNAYALQALEKGCQYAVVDEKEYAADGHPRILLVDDCLKALQELANYHRHKMGTRIIGITGTNGKTTTKELIASVLQKRYEVLYTQGNLNNHIGVPLTLLRLTPEHELAVIEMGANHPGEIKALTRIVEPDYGMITNVGKAHLEGFGSFEGVIKTKGELYEHLRYNGKHIIFIDKDNEYLTAISQGLTRICYGMEGGEGLYISGKLGACAPFLSFEWEHEGQKFEVNTHLIGSYNMKNALAAITVGRFFSVPSRQICEALEAYVPHNNRCLLYTSPSPRDRS
;
A
#
# COMPACT_ATOMS: atom_id res chain seq x y z
N MET A 1 -2.97 -11.02 26.75
CA MET A 1 -3.95 -9.89 26.86
C MET A 1 -4.94 -10.01 25.73
N ASP A 2 -6.23 -9.75 25.96
CA ASP A 2 -7.25 -9.70 24.90
C ASP A 2 -7.09 -8.46 24.02
N ILE A 3 -7.41 -8.58 22.71
CA ILE A 3 -7.23 -7.51 21.72
C ILE A 3 -8.08 -6.26 22.04
N SER A 4 -9.26 -6.44 22.63
CA SER A 4 -10.14 -5.34 23.04
C SER A 4 -9.51 -4.51 24.17
N ALA A 5 -8.81 -5.16 25.12
CA ALA A 5 -8.09 -4.49 26.19
C ALA A 5 -6.85 -3.76 25.65
N LEU A 6 -6.10 -4.40 24.73
CA LEU A 6 -4.96 -3.76 24.07
C LEU A 6 -5.40 -2.54 23.24
N TYR A 7 -6.56 -2.63 22.59
CA TYR A 7 -7.11 -1.52 21.79
C TYR A 7 -7.48 -0.31 22.67
N LYS A 8 -7.99 -0.52 23.89
CA LYS A 8 -8.24 0.59 24.84
C LYS A 8 -6.94 1.34 25.16
N CYS A 9 -5.87 0.61 25.47
CA CYS A 9 -4.56 1.23 25.70
C CYS A 9 -4.04 1.96 24.45
N PHE A 10 -4.26 1.40 23.26
CA PHE A 10 -3.90 2.05 22.00
C PHE A 10 -4.67 3.37 21.79
N THR A 11 -5.97 3.42 22.10
CA THR A 11 -6.77 4.64 21.94
C THR A 11 -6.33 5.78 22.87
N GLU A 12 -5.70 5.48 23.99
CA GLU A 12 -5.06 6.48 24.86
C GLU A 12 -3.77 7.05 24.25
N CYS A 13 -3.08 6.24 23.42
CA CYS A 13 -1.82 6.62 22.76
C CYS A 13 -2.02 7.27 21.39
N GLY A 14 -2.90 6.74 20.58
CA GLY A 14 -3.15 7.16 19.19
C GLY A 14 -1.98 6.97 18.23
N LYS A 15 -0.83 6.49 18.70
CA LYS A 15 0.39 6.26 17.91
C LYS A 15 1.08 4.99 18.36
N VAL A 16 1.69 4.28 17.40
CA VAL A 16 2.50 3.08 17.66
C VAL A 16 3.90 3.27 17.10
N THR A 17 4.89 2.79 17.83
CA THR A 17 6.29 2.65 17.36
C THR A 17 6.80 1.25 17.62
N THR A 18 7.65 0.76 16.74
CA THR A 18 8.41 -0.50 16.90
C THR A 18 9.92 -0.23 16.97
N ASP A 19 10.33 1.05 16.91
CA ASP A 19 11.73 1.47 17.00
C ASP A 19 12.01 2.12 18.37
N SER A 20 12.74 1.40 19.23
CA SER A 20 13.14 1.87 20.56
C SER A 20 14.05 3.10 20.55
N ARG A 21 14.59 3.47 19.39
CA ARG A 21 15.41 4.70 19.22
C ARG A 21 14.53 5.92 18.98
N ASN A 22 13.34 5.72 18.40
CA ASN A 22 12.36 6.75 18.09
C ASN A 22 11.05 6.43 18.84
N CYS A 23 10.89 7.00 20.02
CA CYS A 23 9.74 6.83 20.90
C CYS A 23 8.97 8.15 21.00
N PRO A 24 8.02 8.43 20.09
CA PRO A 24 7.19 9.64 20.17
C PRO A 24 6.47 9.69 21.53
N GLU A 25 6.39 10.85 22.13
CA GLU A 25 5.74 11.04 23.43
C GLU A 25 4.28 10.55 23.37
N GLY A 26 3.87 9.81 24.38
CA GLY A 26 2.55 9.23 24.51
C GLY A 26 2.27 8.03 23.57
N SER A 27 3.26 7.55 22.81
CA SER A 27 3.06 6.40 21.90
C SER A 27 3.04 5.05 22.64
N MET A 28 2.55 4.02 21.95
CA MET A 28 2.65 2.62 22.36
C MET A 28 3.85 2.00 21.64
N PHE A 29 4.83 1.51 22.42
CA PHE A 29 5.94 0.72 21.89
C PHE A 29 5.54 -0.74 21.78
N ILE A 30 5.77 -1.39 20.64
CA ILE A 30 5.57 -2.83 20.44
C ILE A 30 6.92 -3.49 20.20
N ALA A 31 7.31 -4.36 21.12
CA ALA A 31 8.63 -4.99 21.18
C ALA A 31 8.77 -6.15 20.19
N LEU A 32 9.05 -5.83 18.91
CA LEU A 32 9.28 -6.85 17.91
C LEU A 32 10.65 -7.53 18.08
N LYS A 33 10.74 -8.79 17.66
CA LYS A 33 11.97 -9.57 17.59
C LYS A 33 12.44 -9.74 16.15
N GLY A 34 13.74 -9.65 15.94
CA GLY A 34 14.42 -9.99 14.70
C GLY A 34 15.48 -11.07 14.96
N GLU A 35 16.20 -11.48 13.93
CA GLU A 35 17.22 -12.54 14.03
C GLU A 35 18.31 -12.23 15.06
N THR A 36 18.71 -10.97 15.18
CA THR A 36 19.80 -10.50 16.08
C THR A 36 19.35 -9.47 17.11
N PHE A 37 18.04 -9.23 17.20
CA PHE A 37 17.50 -8.14 18.03
C PHE A 37 16.26 -8.62 18.79
N ASN A 38 16.22 -8.35 20.10
CA ASN A 38 15.08 -8.59 20.96
C ASN A 38 14.52 -7.26 21.48
N GLY A 39 13.38 -6.82 20.92
CA GLY A 39 12.71 -5.59 21.31
C GLY A 39 12.26 -5.57 22.78
N ASN A 40 11.97 -6.73 23.38
CA ASN A 40 11.52 -6.84 24.77
C ASN A 40 12.50 -6.19 25.75
N ALA A 41 13.81 -6.34 25.52
CA ALA A 41 14.86 -5.76 26.35
C ALA A 41 14.82 -4.22 26.42
N TYR A 42 14.11 -3.56 25.50
CA TYR A 42 14.02 -2.09 25.44
C TYR A 42 12.70 -1.54 25.96
N ALA A 43 11.81 -2.38 26.54
CA ALA A 43 10.50 -1.96 27.01
C ALA A 43 10.57 -0.82 28.05
N LEU A 44 11.38 -0.97 29.09
CA LEU A 44 11.58 0.07 30.11
C LEU A 44 12.18 1.33 29.52
N GLN A 45 13.20 1.21 28.67
CA GLN A 45 13.82 2.36 27.99
C GLN A 45 12.83 3.12 27.11
N ALA A 46 11.92 2.42 26.42
CA ALA A 46 10.86 3.06 25.63
C ALA A 46 9.90 3.87 26.51
N LEU A 47 9.53 3.35 27.69
CA LEU A 47 8.72 4.08 28.66
C LEU A 47 9.44 5.32 29.21
N GLU A 48 10.74 5.22 29.49
CA GLU A 48 11.59 6.35 29.95
C GLU A 48 11.72 7.43 28.88
N LYS A 49 11.72 7.04 27.59
CA LYS A 49 11.77 7.97 26.46
C LYS A 49 10.44 8.62 26.12
N GLY A 50 9.35 8.29 26.82
CA GLY A 50 8.06 8.96 26.66
C GLY A 50 6.95 8.08 26.10
N CYS A 51 7.17 6.81 25.80
CA CYS A 51 6.07 5.90 25.45
C CYS A 51 5.11 5.75 26.63
N GLN A 52 3.81 5.77 26.36
CA GLN A 52 2.75 5.58 27.35
C GLN A 52 2.67 4.12 27.79
N TYR A 53 2.78 3.20 26.85
CA TYR A 53 2.77 1.75 27.06
C TYR A 53 3.88 1.05 26.29
N ALA A 54 4.32 -0.11 26.81
CA ALA A 54 5.21 -1.02 26.11
C ALA A 54 4.59 -2.42 26.08
N VAL A 55 4.42 -2.98 24.87
CA VAL A 55 3.89 -4.32 24.65
C VAL A 55 5.06 -5.29 24.49
N VAL A 56 5.07 -6.34 25.28
CA VAL A 56 6.11 -7.38 25.33
C VAL A 56 5.51 -8.78 25.20
N ASP A 57 6.28 -9.76 24.72
CA ASP A 57 5.86 -11.16 24.62
C ASP A 57 6.72 -12.15 25.43
N GLU A 58 7.66 -11.63 26.21
CA GLU A 58 8.49 -12.43 27.12
C GLU A 58 8.19 -12.04 28.58
N LYS A 59 7.80 -13.04 29.36
CA LYS A 59 7.32 -12.85 30.75
C LYS A 59 8.36 -12.20 31.66
N GLU A 60 9.64 -12.43 31.42
CA GLU A 60 10.73 -11.88 32.24
C GLU A 60 10.76 -10.34 32.20
N TYR A 61 10.36 -9.72 31.08
CA TYR A 61 10.28 -8.26 30.94
C TYR A 61 8.98 -7.65 31.50
N ALA A 62 8.04 -8.48 31.92
CA ALA A 62 6.81 -8.08 32.59
C ALA A 62 6.71 -8.54 34.06
N ALA A 63 7.80 -9.15 34.58
CA ALA A 63 7.80 -9.83 35.89
C ALA A 63 7.54 -8.89 37.08
N ASP A 64 7.96 -7.62 36.99
CA ASP A 64 7.81 -6.64 38.07
C ASP A 64 6.40 -6.04 38.19
N GLY A 65 5.45 -6.48 37.35
CA GLY A 65 4.07 -6.01 37.38
C GLY A 65 3.93 -4.51 37.04
N HIS A 66 4.84 -3.97 36.24
CA HIS A 66 4.82 -2.56 35.86
C HIS A 66 3.52 -2.25 35.06
N PRO A 67 2.68 -1.30 35.55
CA PRO A 67 1.31 -1.11 35.00
C PRO A 67 1.25 -0.67 33.53
N ARG A 68 2.37 -0.14 33.01
CA ARG A 68 2.49 0.29 31.60
C ARG A 68 3.17 -0.74 30.69
N ILE A 69 3.56 -1.91 31.24
CA ILE A 69 4.08 -3.02 30.43
C ILE A 69 2.95 -4.02 30.22
N LEU A 70 2.60 -4.25 28.97
CA LEU A 70 1.48 -5.08 28.55
C LEU A 70 2.01 -6.40 27.96
N LEU A 71 1.73 -7.52 28.65
CA LEU A 71 2.17 -8.84 28.20
C LEU A 71 1.15 -9.43 27.21
N VAL A 72 1.65 -9.84 26.05
CA VAL A 72 0.92 -10.57 25.00
C VAL A 72 1.61 -11.90 24.69
N ASP A 73 0.97 -12.77 23.91
CA ASP A 73 1.57 -14.06 23.52
C ASP A 73 2.62 -13.92 22.42
N ASP A 74 2.43 -12.96 21.49
CA ASP A 74 3.30 -12.66 20.36
C ASP A 74 3.10 -11.20 19.95
N CYS A 75 4.14 -10.39 19.98
CA CYS A 75 4.10 -8.98 19.69
C CYS A 75 3.77 -8.68 18.21
N LEU A 76 4.27 -9.48 17.27
CA LEU A 76 3.98 -9.29 15.85
C LEU A 76 2.50 -9.58 15.56
N LYS A 77 2.00 -10.69 16.09
CA LYS A 77 0.59 -11.06 15.99
C LYS A 77 -0.31 -10.01 16.64
N ALA A 78 0.05 -9.52 17.83
CA ALA A 78 -0.68 -8.45 18.52
C ALA A 78 -0.73 -7.17 17.70
N LEU A 79 0.39 -6.76 17.06
CA LEU A 79 0.43 -5.62 16.14
C LEU A 79 -0.54 -5.78 14.96
N GLN A 80 -0.55 -6.97 14.35
CA GLN A 80 -1.40 -7.27 13.18
C GLN A 80 -2.89 -7.32 13.57
N GLU A 81 -3.22 -7.97 14.67
CA GLU A 81 -4.58 -8.04 15.19
C GLU A 81 -5.10 -6.67 15.65
N LEU A 82 -4.25 -5.87 16.28
CA LEU A 82 -4.56 -4.50 16.68
C LEU A 82 -4.88 -3.62 15.46
N ALA A 83 -4.09 -3.74 14.41
CA ALA A 83 -4.29 -3.00 13.17
C ALA A 83 -5.57 -3.41 12.45
N ASN A 84 -5.88 -4.70 12.37
CA ASN A 84 -7.12 -5.21 11.80
C ASN A 84 -8.32 -4.76 12.63
N TYR A 85 -8.25 -4.86 13.97
CA TYR A 85 -9.30 -4.40 14.85
C TYR A 85 -9.57 -2.89 14.70
N HIS A 86 -8.50 -2.08 14.65
CA HIS A 86 -8.58 -0.64 14.46
C HIS A 86 -9.22 -0.28 13.12
N ARG A 87 -8.80 -0.92 12.04
CA ARG A 87 -9.36 -0.76 10.69
C ARG A 87 -10.89 -0.97 10.67
N HIS A 88 -11.36 -2.01 11.38
CA HIS A 88 -12.80 -2.27 11.51
C HIS A 88 -13.54 -1.19 12.32
N LYS A 89 -12.91 -0.64 13.35
CA LYS A 89 -13.49 0.46 14.13
C LYS A 89 -13.60 1.75 13.31
N MET A 90 -12.65 2.01 12.42
CA MET A 90 -12.67 3.19 11.55
C MET A 90 -13.66 3.05 10.39
N GLY A 91 -13.87 1.85 9.86
CA GLY A 91 -14.81 1.59 8.76
C GLY A 91 -14.41 2.20 7.42
N THR A 92 -13.19 2.69 7.29
CA THR A 92 -12.62 3.30 6.09
C THR A 92 -12.60 2.30 4.93
N ARG A 93 -13.03 2.70 3.74
CA ARG A 93 -12.96 1.87 2.53
C ARG A 93 -11.52 1.77 2.03
N ILE A 94 -11.05 0.56 1.77
CA ILE A 94 -9.64 0.29 1.46
C ILE A 94 -9.46 -0.23 0.04
N ILE A 95 -8.54 0.38 -0.70
CA ILE A 95 -8.02 -0.09 -1.98
C ILE A 95 -6.69 -0.80 -1.71
N GLY A 96 -6.67 -2.13 -1.87
CA GLY A 96 -5.45 -2.93 -1.76
C GLY A 96 -4.69 -2.97 -3.08
N ILE A 97 -3.40 -2.67 -3.05
CA ILE A 97 -2.55 -2.66 -4.25
C ILE A 97 -1.39 -3.63 -4.07
N THR A 98 -1.20 -4.51 -5.06
CA THR A 98 0.00 -5.33 -5.19
C THR A 98 0.49 -5.35 -6.64
N GLY A 99 1.52 -6.11 -6.95
CA GLY A 99 2.08 -6.28 -8.28
C GLY A 99 3.60 -6.44 -8.23
N THR A 100 4.21 -6.69 -9.37
CA THR A 100 5.66 -6.81 -9.47
C THR A 100 6.31 -5.43 -9.46
N ASN A 101 5.96 -4.57 -10.41
CA ASN A 101 6.50 -3.23 -10.58
C ASN A 101 5.38 -2.17 -10.50
N GLY A 102 5.78 -0.92 -10.28
CA GLY A 102 4.87 0.24 -10.33
C GLY A 102 3.95 0.42 -9.11
N LYS A 103 3.95 -0.48 -8.13
CA LYS A 103 3.10 -0.39 -6.92
C LYS A 103 3.16 0.97 -6.24
N THR A 104 4.35 1.41 -5.88
CA THR A 104 4.55 2.66 -5.13
C THR A 104 4.14 3.87 -5.95
N THR A 105 4.55 3.93 -7.23
CA THR A 105 4.14 5.02 -8.13
C THR A 105 2.63 5.04 -8.33
N THR A 106 2.01 3.89 -8.60
CA THR A 106 0.55 3.80 -8.77
C THR A 106 -0.19 4.21 -7.50
N LYS A 107 0.25 3.75 -6.34
CA LYS A 107 -0.31 4.14 -5.02
C LYS A 107 -0.25 5.66 -4.81
N GLU A 108 0.91 6.28 -5.08
CA GLU A 108 1.10 7.72 -4.90
C GLU A 108 0.25 8.53 -5.88
N LEU A 109 0.16 8.11 -7.15
CA LEU A 109 -0.71 8.73 -8.14
C LEU A 109 -2.19 8.60 -7.76
N ILE A 110 -2.63 7.42 -7.31
CA ILE A 110 -4.01 7.21 -6.84
C ILE A 110 -4.29 8.11 -5.63
N ALA A 111 -3.39 8.17 -4.65
CA ALA A 111 -3.54 9.02 -3.48
C ALA A 111 -3.64 10.50 -3.89
N SER A 112 -2.76 10.99 -4.75
CA SER A 112 -2.78 12.37 -5.27
C SER A 112 -4.10 12.73 -5.96
N VAL A 113 -4.62 11.81 -6.77
CA VAL A 113 -5.91 11.99 -7.45
C VAL A 113 -7.08 11.99 -6.47
N LEU A 114 -7.14 11.01 -5.57
CA LEU A 114 -8.24 10.90 -4.60
C LEU A 114 -8.26 12.05 -3.59
N GLN A 115 -7.10 12.58 -3.20
CA GLN A 115 -6.95 13.73 -2.29
C GLN A 115 -7.53 15.03 -2.85
N LYS A 116 -7.89 15.09 -4.14
CA LYS A 116 -8.66 16.21 -4.69
C LYS A 116 -10.09 16.28 -4.15
N ARG A 117 -10.58 15.20 -3.56
CA ARG A 117 -11.98 15.11 -3.08
C ARG A 117 -12.15 14.47 -1.70
N TYR A 118 -11.22 13.64 -1.26
CA TYR A 118 -11.34 12.79 -0.07
C TYR A 118 -10.16 12.98 0.87
N GLU A 119 -10.38 12.75 2.17
CA GLU A 119 -9.31 12.51 3.12
C GLU A 119 -8.79 11.09 2.93
N VAL A 120 -7.53 10.97 2.51
CA VAL A 120 -6.93 9.69 2.06
C VAL A 120 -5.73 9.31 2.89
N LEU A 121 -5.79 8.16 3.56
CA LEU A 121 -4.60 7.50 4.08
C LEU A 121 -3.94 6.67 2.97
N TYR A 122 -2.62 6.68 2.89
CA TYR A 122 -1.90 5.77 2.01
C TYR A 122 -0.58 5.29 2.61
N THR A 123 -0.10 4.13 2.14
CA THR A 123 1.18 3.56 2.56
C THR A 123 2.31 4.52 2.24
N GLN A 124 3.08 4.91 3.24
CA GLN A 124 4.25 5.77 3.06
C GLN A 124 5.50 4.94 2.76
N GLY A 125 6.33 5.43 1.87
CA GLY A 125 7.57 4.76 1.48
C GLY A 125 7.31 3.32 1.02
N ASN A 126 8.03 2.38 1.63
CA ASN A 126 7.96 0.94 1.36
C ASN A 126 7.36 0.13 2.53
N LEU A 127 6.49 0.74 3.35
CA LEU A 127 5.83 0.08 4.48
C LEU A 127 4.74 -0.91 4.01
N ASN A 128 5.13 -1.86 3.19
CA ASN A 128 4.25 -2.77 2.45
C ASN A 128 4.35 -4.24 2.87
N ASN A 129 5.04 -4.53 3.98
CA ASN A 129 5.25 -5.87 4.53
C ASN A 129 4.39 -6.11 5.79
N HIS A 130 4.58 -7.27 6.43
CA HIS A 130 3.87 -7.75 7.60
C HIS A 130 4.01 -6.89 8.88
N ILE A 131 4.91 -5.89 8.88
CA ILE A 131 5.07 -4.87 9.93
C ILE A 131 4.55 -3.52 9.45
N GLY A 132 4.96 -3.10 8.25
CA GLY A 132 4.65 -1.79 7.69
C GLY A 132 3.17 -1.59 7.38
N VAL A 133 2.48 -2.64 6.91
CA VAL A 133 1.04 -2.61 6.64
C VAL A 133 0.24 -2.39 7.93
N PRO A 134 0.45 -3.14 9.02
CA PRO A 134 -0.17 -2.84 10.32
C PRO A 134 0.08 -1.40 10.80
N LEU A 135 1.33 -0.95 10.76
CA LEU A 135 1.69 0.42 11.17
C LEU A 135 0.97 1.49 10.32
N THR A 136 0.75 1.22 9.04
CA THR A 136 -0.03 2.11 8.18
C THR A 136 -1.50 2.14 8.60
N LEU A 137 -2.11 0.98 8.84
CA LEU A 137 -3.53 0.89 9.25
C LEU A 137 -3.78 1.55 10.61
N LEU A 138 -2.85 1.45 11.56
CA LEU A 138 -2.96 2.10 12.87
C LEU A 138 -2.89 3.65 12.81
N ARG A 139 -2.63 4.22 11.65
CA ARG A 139 -2.71 5.67 11.39
C ARG A 139 -4.09 6.11 10.89
N LEU A 140 -5.03 5.19 10.68
CA LEU A 140 -6.41 5.55 10.32
C LEU A 140 -7.02 6.40 11.44
N THR A 141 -7.81 7.38 11.02
CA THR A 141 -8.63 8.23 11.88
C THR A 141 -10.05 8.29 11.32
N PRO A 142 -11.04 8.74 12.09
CA PRO A 142 -12.42 8.86 11.60
C PRO A 142 -12.58 9.79 10.39
N GLU A 143 -11.63 10.69 10.15
CA GLU A 143 -11.64 11.61 9.01
C GLU A 143 -11.28 10.94 7.69
N HIS A 144 -10.53 9.83 7.73
CA HIS A 144 -10.12 9.13 6.52
C HIS A 144 -11.29 8.39 5.87
N GLU A 145 -11.70 8.85 4.69
CA GLU A 145 -12.81 8.28 3.90
C GLU A 145 -12.35 7.11 3.03
N LEU A 146 -11.10 7.16 2.57
CA LEU A 146 -10.45 6.15 1.73
C LEU A 146 -9.04 5.86 2.24
N ALA A 147 -8.59 4.62 2.00
CA ALA A 147 -7.21 4.26 2.21
C ALA A 147 -6.64 3.49 1.02
N VAL A 148 -5.37 3.73 0.68
CA VAL A 148 -4.64 3.05 -0.40
C VAL A 148 -3.48 2.30 0.21
N ILE A 149 -3.60 0.98 0.32
CA ILE A 149 -2.66 0.12 1.04
C ILE A 149 -1.85 -0.71 0.06
N GLU A 150 -0.55 -0.43 0.01
CA GLU A 150 0.41 -1.21 -0.77
C GLU A 150 0.79 -2.49 -0.03
N MET A 151 0.71 -3.64 -0.72
CA MET A 151 1.06 -4.96 -0.21
C MET A 151 2.17 -5.57 -1.07
N GLY A 152 3.33 -5.75 -0.46
CA GLY A 152 4.51 -6.37 -1.06
C GLY A 152 4.62 -7.84 -0.70
N ALA A 153 5.25 -8.63 -1.58
CA ALA A 153 5.58 -10.03 -1.31
C ALA A 153 6.83 -10.44 -2.07
N ASN A 154 7.63 -11.29 -1.42
CA ASN A 154 8.79 -11.97 -1.97
C ASN A 154 8.58 -13.50 -2.01
N HIS A 155 7.60 -14.04 -1.25
CA HIS A 155 7.29 -15.46 -1.14
C HIS A 155 5.79 -15.73 -1.28
N PRO A 156 5.40 -16.96 -1.70
CA PRO A 156 4.00 -17.39 -1.72
C PRO A 156 3.34 -17.27 -0.34
N GLY A 157 2.06 -16.90 -0.31
CA GLY A 157 1.28 -16.77 0.91
C GLY A 157 1.40 -15.40 1.61
N GLU A 158 2.38 -14.56 1.25
CA GLU A 158 2.56 -13.26 1.92
C GLU A 158 1.44 -12.28 1.58
N ILE A 159 0.97 -12.21 0.31
CA ILE A 159 -0.20 -11.37 -0.03
C ILE A 159 -1.43 -11.87 0.69
N LYS A 160 -1.64 -13.19 0.76
CA LYS A 160 -2.75 -13.78 1.51
C LYS A 160 -2.72 -13.41 3.00
N ALA A 161 -1.54 -13.38 3.61
CA ALA A 161 -1.38 -12.95 5.01
C ALA A 161 -1.72 -11.45 5.16
N LEU A 162 -1.20 -10.60 4.26
CA LEU A 162 -1.47 -9.17 4.28
C LEU A 162 -2.94 -8.84 4.01
N THR A 163 -3.60 -9.53 3.10
CA THR A 163 -5.03 -9.31 2.82
C THR A 163 -5.93 -9.66 4.00
N ARG A 164 -5.52 -10.58 4.88
CA ARG A 164 -6.24 -10.88 6.13
C ARG A 164 -6.13 -9.77 7.16
N ILE A 165 -5.04 -9.01 7.13
CA ILE A 165 -4.85 -7.86 8.03
C ILE A 165 -5.59 -6.65 7.48
N VAL A 166 -5.48 -6.41 6.17
CA VAL A 166 -6.02 -5.23 5.48
C VAL A 166 -7.53 -5.36 5.24
N GLU A 167 -7.98 -6.54 4.82
CA GLU A 167 -9.33 -6.83 4.32
C GLU A 167 -9.83 -5.75 3.34
N PRO A 168 -9.19 -5.62 2.17
CA PRO A 168 -9.48 -4.55 1.23
C PRO A 168 -10.89 -4.69 0.64
N ASP A 169 -11.53 -3.53 0.36
CA ASP A 169 -12.84 -3.46 -0.31
C ASP A 169 -12.70 -3.50 -1.83
N TYR A 170 -11.58 -3.02 -2.35
CA TYR A 170 -11.22 -2.95 -3.76
C TYR A 170 -9.80 -3.48 -3.95
N GLY A 171 -9.50 -4.03 -5.12
CA GLY A 171 -8.18 -4.55 -5.43
C GLY A 171 -7.60 -4.08 -6.74
N MET A 172 -6.27 -3.98 -6.75
CA MET A 172 -5.50 -3.70 -7.96
C MET A 172 -4.21 -4.51 -7.95
N ILE A 173 -3.93 -5.19 -9.05
CA ILE A 173 -2.62 -5.75 -9.35
C ILE A 173 -2.04 -4.94 -10.50
N THR A 174 -0.97 -4.19 -10.25
CA THR A 174 -0.40 -3.27 -11.26
C THR A 174 0.13 -4.03 -12.48
N ASN A 175 0.87 -5.09 -12.24
CA ASN A 175 1.32 -6.03 -13.25
C ASN A 175 1.88 -7.31 -12.60
N VAL A 176 2.12 -8.30 -13.44
CA VAL A 176 2.91 -9.50 -13.11
C VAL A 176 4.12 -9.55 -14.04
N GLY A 177 5.30 -9.74 -13.49
CA GLY A 177 6.56 -9.72 -14.22
C GLY A 177 7.58 -10.68 -13.62
N LYS A 178 8.66 -10.94 -14.34
CA LYS A 178 9.75 -11.83 -13.91
C LYS A 178 10.66 -11.12 -12.90
N ALA A 179 10.19 -10.98 -11.65
CA ALA A 179 10.99 -10.46 -10.55
C ALA A 179 10.90 -11.41 -9.35
N HIS A 180 11.95 -11.45 -8.52
CA HIS A 180 12.05 -12.28 -7.32
C HIS A 180 11.79 -13.77 -7.60
N LEU A 181 12.22 -14.28 -8.75
CA LEU A 181 11.98 -15.68 -9.16
C LEU A 181 12.56 -16.69 -8.18
N GLU A 182 13.64 -16.36 -7.48
CA GLU A 182 14.24 -17.20 -6.44
C GLU A 182 13.24 -17.47 -5.29
N GLY A 183 12.50 -16.43 -4.86
CA GLY A 183 11.51 -16.53 -3.78
C GLY A 183 10.18 -17.16 -4.22
N PHE A 184 9.76 -16.95 -5.48
CA PHE A 184 8.49 -17.46 -6.01
C PHE A 184 8.61 -18.80 -6.75
N GLY A 185 9.84 -19.25 -7.04
CA GLY A 185 10.15 -20.50 -7.74
C GLY A 185 9.90 -20.46 -9.25
N SER A 186 8.89 -19.74 -9.74
CA SER A 186 8.56 -19.60 -11.16
C SER A 186 7.74 -18.33 -11.44
N PHE A 187 7.53 -18.02 -12.73
CA PHE A 187 6.65 -16.93 -13.13
C PHE A 187 5.18 -17.21 -12.76
N GLU A 188 4.75 -18.46 -12.87
CA GLU A 188 3.42 -18.92 -12.41
C GLU A 188 3.27 -18.72 -10.89
N GLY A 189 4.35 -18.92 -10.13
CA GLY A 189 4.40 -18.62 -8.70
C GLY A 189 4.17 -17.14 -8.41
N VAL A 190 4.74 -16.24 -9.22
CA VAL A 190 4.49 -14.78 -9.13
C VAL A 190 3.01 -14.48 -9.39
N ILE A 191 2.44 -15.01 -10.49
CA ILE A 191 1.03 -14.80 -10.86
C ILE A 191 0.12 -15.28 -9.73
N LYS A 192 0.36 -16.51 -9.23
CA LYS A 192 -0.42 -17.08 -8.14
C LYS A 192 -0.36 -16.24 -6.87
N THR A 193 0.84 -15.83 -6.46
CA THR A 193 1.01 -15.03 -5.24
C THR A 193 0.34 -13.66 -5.34
N LYS A 194 0.50 -12.94 -6.47
CA LYS A 194 -0.20 -11.67 -6.65
C LYS A 194 -1.71 -11.88 -6.75
N GLY A 195 -2.14 -12.98 -7.38
CA GLY A 195 -3.55 -13.41 -7.48
C GLY A 195 -4.24 -13.67 -6.14
N GLU A 196 -3.50 -13.91 -5.06
CA GLU A 196 -4.03 -14.06 -3.70
C GLU A 196 -4.90 -12.87 -3.26
N LEU A 197 -4.61 -11.65 -3.78
CA LEU A 197 -5.47 -10.49 -3.58
C LEU A 197 -6.85 -10.68 -4.22
N TYR A 198 -6.89 -11.16 -5.46
CA TYR A 198 -8.16 -11.41 -6.17
C TYR A 198 -8.94 -12.57 -5.55
N GLU A 199 -8.24 -13.61 -5.08
CA GLU A 199 -8.86 -14.71 -4.34
C GLU A 199 -9.52 -14.22 -3.05
N HIS A 200 -8.82 -13.37 -2.28
CA HIS A 200 -9.36 -12.78 -1.06
C HIS A 200 -10.64 -11.97 -1.33
N LEU A 201 -10.63 -11.10 -2.33
CA LEU A 201 -11.80 -10.28 -2.69
C LEU A 201 -12.99 -11.14 -3.10
N ARG A 202 -12.74 -12.16 -3.92
CA ARG A 202 -13.77 -13.10 -4.38
C ARG A 202 -14.39 -13.87 -3.22
N TYR A 203 -13.57 -14.33 -2.27
CA TYR A 203 -14.01 -15.12 -1.13
C TYR A 203 -14.84 -14.29 -0.13
N ASN A 204 -14.50 -13.02 0.06
CA ASN A 204 -15.16 -12.13 1.02
C ASN A 204 -16.32 -11.31 0.42
N GLY A 205 -16.78 -11.64 -0.78
CA GLY A 205 -17.90 -10.94 -1.42
C GLY A 205 -17.58 -9.51 -1.86
N LYS A 206 -16.30 -9.13 -1.91
CA LYS A 206 -15.81 -7.86 -2.41
C LYS A 206 -15.35 -8.07 -3.85
N HIS A 207 -16.16 -7.71 -4.83
CA HIS A 207 -15.96 -8.17 -6.20
C HIS A 207 -15.32 -7.17 -7.15
N ILE A 208 -15.05 -5.93 -6.71
CA ILE A 208 -14.59 -4.85 -7.60
C ILE A 208 -13.08 -4.78 -7.64
N ILE A 209 -12.54 -4.84 -8.85
CA ILE A 209 -11.11 -4.66 -9.13
C ILE A 209 -10.87 -3.64 -10.23
N PHE A 210 -9.74 -2.93 -10.15
CA PHE A 210 -9.21 -2.08 -11.20
C PHE A 210 -8.12 -2.86 -11.94
N ILE A 211 -8.24 -3.00 -13.26
CA ILE A 211 -7.41 -3.94 -14.02
C ILE A 211 -6.91 -3.35 -15.34
N ASP A 212 -5.62 -3.52 -15.61
CA ASP A 212 -5.04 -3.36 -16.94
C ASP A 212 -5.53 -4.49 -17.85
N LYS A 213 -6.44 -4.17 -18.76
CA LYS A 213 -7.06 -5.13 -19.67
C LYS A 213 -6.10 -5.66 -20.71
N ASP A 214 -5.04 -4.91 -21.02
CA ASP A 214 -4.01 -5.34 -21.97
C ASP A 214 -3.10 -6.42 -21.38
N ASN A 215 -3.18 -6.68 -20.06
CA ASN A 215 -2.44 -7.72 -19.39
C ASN A 215 -3.24 -9.03 -19.36
N GLU A 216 -2.88 -9.96 -20.25
CA GLU A 216 -3.56 -11.25 -20.42
C GLU A 216 -3.54 -12.11 -19.14
N TYR A 217 -2.45 -12.08 -18.37
CA TYR A 217 -2.33 -12.86 -17.12
C TYR A 217 -3.31 -12.35 -16.06
N LEU A 218 -3.43 -11.01 -15.91
CA LEU A 218 -4.38 -10.44 -14.97
C LEU A 218 -5.82 -10.71 -15.39
N THR A 219 -6.09 -10.62 -16.69
CA THR A 219 -7.40 -10.93 -17.26
C THR A 219 -7.78 -12.39 -16.98
N ALA A 220 -6.85 -13.32 -17.15
CA ALA A 220 -7.08 -14.74 -16.90
C ALA A 220 -7.44 -15.06 -15.44
N ILE A 221 -6.76 -14.44 -14.47
CA ILE A 221 -7.00 -14.69 -13.03
C ILE A 221 -8.15 -13.87 -12.43
N SER A 222 -8.74 -12.95 -13.18
CA SER A 222 -9.81 -12.02 -12.71
C SER A 222 -11.24 -12.54 -12.88
N GLN A 223 -11.42 -13.78 -13.29
CA GLN A 223 -12.74 -14.37 -13.50
C GLN A 223 -13.60 -14.33 -12.23
N GLY A 224 -14.90 -14.02 -12.40
CA GLY A 224 -15.84 -13.90 -11.27
C GLY A 224 -15.72 -12.59 -10.46
N LEU A 225 -14.91 -11.63 -10.93
CA LEU A 225 -14.79 -10.30 -10.34
C LEU A 225 -15.37 -9.22 -11.27
N THR A 226 -15.91 -8.17 -10.68
CA THR A 226 -16.36 -6.97 -11.43
C THR A 226 -15.11 -6.15 -11.78
N ARG A 227 -14.84 -6.05 -13.07
CA ARG A 227 -13.62 -5.42 -13.60
C ARG A 227 -13.90 -4.00 -14.06
N ILE A 228 -13.22 -3.02 -13.46
CA ILE A 228 -13.14 -1.66 -13.97
C ILE A 228 -11.85 -1.59 -14.79
N CYS A 229 -12.01 -1.67 -16.11
CA CYS A 229 -10.91 -1.90 -17.05
C CYS A 229 -10.27 -0.59 -17.53
N TYR A 230 -8.96 -0.53 -17.54
CA TYR A 230 -8.20 0.49 -18.29
C TYR A 230 -7.24 -0.19 -19.28
N GLY A 231 -6.82 0.56 -20.27
CA GLY A 231 -5.91 0.04 -21.29
C GLY A 231 -5.53 1.10 -22.32
N MET A 232 -4.81 0.65 -23.36
CA MET A 232 -4.43 1.52 -24.47
C MET A 232 -5.60 1.73 -25.44
N GLU A 233 -5.55 2.83 -26.21
CA GLU A 233 -6.54 3.18 -27.24
C GLU A 233 -6.81 2.00 -28.18
N GLY A 234 -8.08 1.79 -28.52
CA GLY A 234 -8.53 0.70 -29.38
C GLY A 234 -8.96 -0.58 -28.65
N GLY A 235 -8.78 -0.67 -27.34
CA GLY A 235 -9.31 -1.77 -26.53
C GLY A 235 -10.82 -1.70 -26.36
N GLU A 236 -11.52 -2.83 -26.54
CA GLU A 236 -12.97 -2.89 -26.31
C GLU A 236 -13.32 -2.94 -24.82
N GLY A 237 -14.43 -2.31 -24.40
CA GLY A 237 -14.96 -2.38 -23.04
C GLY A 237 -14.04 -1.78 -21.98
N LEU A 238 -13.26 -0.76 -22.34
CA LEU A 238 -12.46 0.03 -21.43
C LEU A 238 -13.32 1.09 -20.72
N TYR A 239 -13.16 1.20 -19.41
CA TYR A 239 -13.71 2.31 -18.64
C TYR A 239 -12.87 3.58 -18.84
N ILE A 240 -11.54 3.41 -18.92
CA ILE A 240 -10.57 4.45 -19.29
C ILE A 240 -9.67 3.91 -20.41
N SER A 241 -9.55 4.65 -21.49
CA SER A 241 -8.56 4.38 -22.54
C SER A 241 -7.49 5.47 -22.57
N GLY A 242 -6.29 5.12 -23.00
CA GLY A 242 -5.19 6.06 -23.08
C GLY A 242 -4.37 5.93 -24.37
N LYS A 243 -3.92 7.06 -24.89
CA LYS A 243 -3.06 7.17 -26.06
C LYS A 243 -1.75 7.87 -25.68
N LEU A 244 -0.64 7.21 -25.93
CA LEU A 244 0.68 7.78 -25.70
C LEU A 244 0.90 9.01 -26.58
N GLY A 245 1.26 10.13 -25.96
CA GLY A 245 1.73 11.33 -26.65
C GLY A 245 3.27 11.32 -26.74
N ALA A 246 3.94 12.24 -26.05
CA ALA A 246 5.39 12.32 -25.99
C ALA A 246 5.95 11.66 -24.70
N CYS A 247 7.25 11.30 -24.76
CA CYS A 247 7.97 10.76 -23.60
C CYS A 247 9.44 11.22 -23.62
N ALA A 248 9.66 12.54 -23.78
CA ALA A 248 11.01 13.11 -23.88
C ALA A 248 11.07 14.53 -23.28
N PRO A 249 11.59 14.73 -22.06
CA PRO A 249 11.95 13.70 -21.09
C PRO A 249 10.74 13.19 -20.31
N PHE A 250 9.65 13.98 -20.21
CA PHE A 250 8.48 13.69 -19.43
C PHE A 250 7.37 13.06 -20.27
N LEU A 251 6.57 12.22 -19.62
CA LEU A 251 5.44 11.55 -20.20
C LEU A 251 4.27 12.52 -20.38
N SER A 252 3.78 12.64 -21.62
CA SER A 252 2.46 13.21 -21.93
C SER A 252 1.59 12.17 -22.64
N PHE A 253 0.28 12.24 -22.41
CA PHE A 253 -0.67 11.32 -23.00
C PHE A 253 -2.08 11.91 -23.03
N GLU A 254 -2.92 11.40 -23.92
CA GLU A 254 -4.36 11.63 -23.94
C GLU A 254 -5.06 10.44 -23.26
N TRP A 255 -6.12 10.71 -22.51
CA TRP A 255 -7.01 9.68 -22.00
C TRP A 255 -8.45 10.02 -22.30
N GLU A 256 -9.29 8.98 -22.38
CA GLU A 256 -10.69 9.11 -22.79
C GLU A 256 -11.59 8.37 -21.79
N HIS A 257 -12.73 8.98 -21.48
CA HIS A 257 -13.84 8.43 -20.73
C HIS A 257 -15.16 8.92 -21.30
N GLU A 258 -16.06 8.01 -21.65
CA GLU A 258 -17.40 8.32 -22.18
C GLU A 258 -17.37 9.30 -23.37
N GLY A 259 -16.41 9.15 -24.28
CA GLY A 259 -16.24 9.99 -25.46
C GLY A 259 -15.60 11.36 -25.20
N GLN A 260 -15.26 11.67 -23.95
CA GLN A 260 -14.54 12.89 -23.60
C GLN A 260 -13.04 12.62 -23.49
N LYS A 261 -12.25 13.46 -24.15
CA LYS A 261 -10.79 13.35 -24.20
C LYS A 261 -10.12 14.43 -23.37
N PHE A 262 -9.05 14.05 -22.69
CA PHE A 262 -8.27 14.91 -21.82
C PHE A 262 -6.79 14.67 -22.06
N GLU A 263 -6.01 15.73 -22.19
CA GLU A 263 -4.56 15.68 -22.28
C GLU A 263 -3.92 15.92 -20.92
N VAL A 264 -2.82 15.21 -20.63
CA VAL A 264 -2.06 15.32 -19.38
C VAL A 264 -0.58 15.38 -19.67
N ASN A 265 0.10 16.39 -19.10
CA ASN A 265 1.53 16.58 -19.16
C ASN A 265 2.13 16.35 -17.78
N THR A 266 2.81 15.22 -17.58
CA THR A 266 3.30 14.80 -16.26
C THR A 266 4.78 15.13 -16.05
N HIS A 267 5.26 14.97 -14.81
CA HIS A 267 6.69 14.93 -14.45
C HIS A 267 7.24 13.49 -14.35
N LEU A 268 6.49 12.52 -14.86
CA LEU A 268 6.92 11.11 -14.90
C LEU A 268 7.84 10.86 -16.09
N ILE A 269 8.83 9.99 -15.90
CA ILE A 269 9.78 9.58 -16.95
C ILE A 269 9.49 8.13 -17.33
N GLY A 270 9.47 7.86 -18.66
CA GLY A 270 9.28 6.54 -19.22
C GLY A 270 7.81 6.19 -19.49
N SER A 271 7.58 5.61 -20.67
CA SER A 271 6.24 5.24 -21.17
C SER A 271 5.50 4.23 -20.29
N TYR A 272 6.23 3.39 -19.55
CA TYR A 272 5.64 2.41 -18.61
C TYR A 272 4.80 3.09 -17.50
N ASN A 273 5.07 4.35 -17.17
CA ASN A 273 4.31 5.12 -16.21
C ASN A 273 2.91 5.50 -16.71
N MET A 274 2.66 5.42 -18.01
CA MET A 274 1.32 5.64 -18.55
C MET A 274 0.30 4.66 -17.96
N LYS A 275 0.63 3.37 -17.84
CA LYS A 275 -0.25 2.38 -17.20
C LYS A 275 -0.51 2.71 -15.73
N ASN A 276 0.49 3.20 -15.00
CA ASN A 276 0.35 3.64 -13.63
C ASN A 276 -0.60 4.87 -13.53
N ALA A 277 -0.47 5.81 -14.46
CA ALA A 277 -1.35 6.98 -14.53
C ALA A 277 -2.80 6.61 -14.93
N LEU A 278 -2.99 5.72 -15.92
CA LEU A 278 -4.32 5.23 -16.31
C LEU A 278 -5.01 4.51 -15.15
N ALA A 279 -4.27 3.73 -14.35
CA ALA A 279 -4.79 3.12 -13.14
C ALA A 279 -5.31 4.18 -12.15
N ALA A 280 -4.55 5.26 -11.93
CA ALA A 280 -4.95 6.34 -11.04
C ALA A 280 -6.17 7.11 -11.57
N ILE A 281 -6.24 7.37 -12.88
CA ILE A 281 -7.40 7.99 -13.55
C ILE A 281 -8.64 7.12 -13.35
N THR A 282 -8.50 5.81 -13.55
CA THR A 282 -9.60 4.84 -13.41
C THR A 282 -10.17 4.85 -12.00
N VAL A 283 -9.31 4.79 -11.00
CA VAL A 283 -9.73 4.89 -9.58
C VAL A 283 -10.39 6.24 -9.32
N GLY A 284 -9.76 7.34 -9.75
CA GLY A 284 -10.31 8.68 -9.56
C GLY A 284 -11.70 8.84 -10.15
N ARG A 285 -11.91 8.41 -11.39
CA ARG A 285 -13.22 8.46 -12.05
C ARG A 285 -14.26 7.57 -11.37
N PHE A 286 -13.87 6.36 -10.98
CA PHE A 286 -14.74 5.44 -10.23
C PHE A 286 -15.23 6.08 -8.91
N PHE A 287 -14.38 6.79 -8.20
CA PHE A 287 -14.74 7.55 -7.00
C PHE A 287 -15.23 8.99 -7.30
N SER A 288 -15.64 9.27 -8.55
CA SER A 288 -16.25 10.53 -8.96
C SER A 288 -15.39 11.78 -8.72
N VAL A 289 -14.08 11.64 -8.80
CA VAL A 289 -13.19 12.81 -8.88
C VAL A 289 -13.38 13.45 -10.27
N PRO A 290 -13.62 14.78 -10.37
CA PRO A 290 -13.79 15.45 -11.66
C PRO A 290 -12.56 15.29 -12.55
N SER A 291 -12.78 15.05 -13.86
CA SER A 291 -11.70 14.79 -14.82
C SER A 291 -10.60 15.86 -14.81
N ARG A 292 -11.01 17.13 -14.73
CA ARG A 292 -10.06 18.25 -14.67
C ARG A 292 -9.15 18.17 -13.42
N GLN A 293 -9.72 17.85 -12.25
CA GLN A 293 -8.96 17.70 -11.02
C GLN A 293 -8.03 16.49 -11.05
N ILE A 294 -8.41 15.42 -11.78
CA ILE A 294 -7.52 14.28 -12.03
C ILE A 294 -6.31 14.72 -12.84
N CYS A 295 -6.51 15.46 -13.94
CA CYS A 295 -5.42 16.02 -14.75
C CYS A 295 -4.49 16.89 -13.89
N GLU A 296 -5.06 17.85 -13.16
CA GLU A 296 -4.31 18.73 -12.23
C GLU A 296 -3.49 17.94 -11.19
N ALA A 297 -4.03 16.85 -10.65
CA ALA A 297 -3.31 16.01 -9.69
C ALA A 297 -2.11 15.30 -10.32
N LEU A 298 -2.29 14.76 -11.53
CA LEU A 298 -1.24 14.05 -12.26
C LEU A 298 -0.13 14.99 -12.76
N GLU A 299 -0.51 16.19 -13.20
CA GLU A 299 0.43 17.23 -13.64
C GLU A 299 1.24 17.83 -12.47
N ALA A 300 0.62 17.97 -11.30
CA ALA A 300 1.29 18.48 -10.11
C ALA A 300 2.16 17.43 -9.40
N TYR A 301 1.96 16.13 -9.72
CA TYR A 301 2.72 15.07 -9.05
C TYR A 301 4.17 15.04 -9.51
N VAL A 302 5.09 15.24 -8.57
CA VAL A 302 6.53 15.10 -8.77
C VAL A 302 7.02 13.91 -7.95
N PRO A 303 7.66 12.90 -8.58
CA PRO A 303 8.21 11.76 -7.85
C PRO A 303 9.28 12.21 -6.84
N HIS A 304 9.08 11.96 -5.56
CA HIS A 304 10.06 12.28 -4.51
C HIS A 304 11.09 11.17 -4.26
N ASN A 305 10.90 10.00 -4.86
CA ASN A 305 11.78 8.86 -4.73
C ASN A 305 12.75 8.80 -5.92
N ASN A 306 14.00 8.40 -5.69
CA ASN A 306 15.08 8.21 -6.71
C ASN A 306 14.72 7.30 -7.89
N ARG A 307 13.47 6.88 -8.03
CA ARG A 307 12.98 5.96 -9.06
C ARG A 307 12.72 6.60 -10.44
N CYS A 308 12.79 7.93 -10.53
CA CYS A 308 12.59 8.68 -11.78
C CYS A 308 13.59 9.82 -11.95
N LEU A 309 14.70 9.84 -11.23
CA LEU A 309 15.73 10.87 -11.42
C LEU A 309 16.61 10.48 -12.61
N LEU A 310 16.71 11.38 -13.57
CA LEU A 310 17.82 11.38 -14.54
C LEU A 310 19.11 11.61 -13.75
N TYR A 311 19.87 10.56 -13.48
CA TYR A 311 21.24 10.70 -13.03
C TYR A 311 22.06 11.24 -14.21
N THR A 312 22.25 12.54 -14.25
CA THR A 312 23.28 13.20 -15.07
C THR A 312 24.64 13.15 -14.36
N SER A 313 25.06 12.00 -13.86
CA SER A 313 26.44 11.82 -13.46
C SER A 313 27.20 11.21 -14.64
N PRO A 314 28.31 11.83 -15.09
CA PRO A 314 29.11 11.22 -16.13
C PRO A 314 29.58 9.84 -15.68
N SER A 315 29.41 8.85 -16.54
CA SER A 315 29.92 7.50 -16.34
C SER A 315 31.40 7.54 -15.99
N PRO A 316 31.87 6.72 -15.01
CA PRO A 316 33.33 6.62 -14.76
C PRO A 316 34.17 6.22 -16.00
N ARG A 317 33.51 5.78 -17.07
CA ARG A 317 34.15 5.44 -18.36
C ARG A 317 34.42 6.64 -19.27
N ASP A 318 33.86 7.81 -18.97
CA ASP A 318 34.11 9.03 -19.76
C ASP A 318 35.27 9.89 -19.23
N ARG A 319 36.07 9.32 -18.34
CA ARG A 319 37.33 9.90 -17.84
C ARG A 319 38.55 9.09 -18.31
N SER A 320 38.74 9.02 -19.62
CA SER A 320 39.99 8.56 -20.18
C SER A 320 40.41 9.46 -21.34
#